data_1a7f1c58ad0698b663cc21c8063dc5f4
#
_entry.id   1a7f1c58ad0698b663cc21c8063dc5f4
#
_cell.length_a   1.000
_cell.length_b   1.000
_cell.length_c   1.000
_cell.angle_alpha   90.00
_cell.angle_beta   90.00
_cell.angle_gamma   90.00
#
_symmetry.space_group_name_H-M   'P 1'
#
loop_
_entity.id
_entity.type
_entity.pdbx_description
1 polymer ?
#
loop_
_entity_poly.entity_id
_entity_poly.type
_entity_poly.pdbx_seq_one_letter_code
_entity_poly.pdbx_strand_id
1 'polypeptide(L)'
;MSVPLRLLGSLLLGTLLLCSAARAAALPSRKVPASPRLQPLAGPPSQLLEDPGARLDAAQAMAQLRSGAGLRLQGDPRLGYSGSVWWLAFSVENPSATALSLLIDNPFVDHLQLWVSRTDASSSSAPLAVTQAGDLLPFSARSEPYPNFILALPTLPDGRFDVLLRVNSSSALNLPLALVASAGSKQLLMRGWLKSGLICGALLILTLFHLAKFSALRSRQLGYYCATLLSATLYYSAMMGPVSLLAAQHPALPSMALNLAGAATLIFSTLFICALLALREPLLLALRNALFILIGLCAAPAILGINDYRQQQLINLLFLLNGLFQLSITLYGVKRRRPFAKPLLLLWSAVFVLMIILPLSRMGVLPNLTALNELSIYLPAFSFFMFGILSALQLEQVRRDLLGSQQQAIGNLQRYQALFNNAAEGIVRCSRDGNIREANPSFIRLLGRTTEQASLVGLPIQSLLKAADWNHLLLQLSDSQPTVCGECQVRDHRGNALWVYLSLYLLPDQDSIEAIAVDISERHAHQEHLQTLASHDSLTGLLNRRELERLLQESLSHPERRRYSHLLYLDLDQFK
;
A
#
# COMPACT_ATOMS: atom_id res chain seq x y z
N MET A 1 10.73 29.10 -25.34
CA MET A 1 9.35 28.69 -25.77
C MET A 1 8.35 29.04 -24.66
N SER A 2 8.04 30.31 -24.49
CA SER A 2 7.19 30.82 -23.38
C SER A 2 6.15 31.86 -23.84
N VAL A 3 5.67 31.80 -25.09
CA VAL A 3 4.78 32.80 -25.66
C VAL A 3 3.32 32.33 -25.90
N PRO A 4 2.95 31.04 -26.01
CA PRO A 4 1.57 30.73 -26.39
C PRO A 4 0.53 30.76 -25.24
N LEU A 5 0.92 30.63 -23.96
CA LEU A 5 -0.07 30.62 -22.86
C LEU A 5 -0.58 32.01 -22.46
N ARG A 6 0.22 33.04 -22.66
CA ARG A 6 -0.23 34.45 -22.42
C ARG A 6 -1.18 34.97 -23.49
N LEU A 7 -1.06 34.46 -24.72
CA LEU A 7 -1.94 34.86 -25.84
C LEU A 7 -3.35 34.25 -25.75
N LEU A 8 -3.49 33.03 -25.20
CA LEU A 8 -4.83 32.45 -24.97
C LEU A 8 -5.58 33.16 -23.82
N GLY A 9 -4.88 33.52 -22.76
CA GLY A 9 -5.49 34.30 -21.66
C GLY A 9 -5.91 35.68 -22.05
N SER A 10 -5.14 36.38 -22.88
CA SER A 10 -5.46 37.73 -23.35
C SER A 10 -6.54 37.76 -24.43
N LEU A 11 -6.68 36.73 -25.27
CA LEU A 11 -7.76 36.61 -26.25
C LEU A 11 -9.12 36.30 -25.60
N LEU A 12 -9.17 35.51 -24.54
CA LEU A 12 -10.40 35.26 -23.77
C LEU A 12 -10.83 36.46 -22.92
N LEU A 13 -9.87 37.24 -22.39
CA LEU A 13 -10.19 38.52 -21.74
C LEU A 13 -10.62 39.61 -22.74
N GLY A 14 -10.04 39.62 -23.93
CA GLY A 14 -10.34 40.63 -24.96
C GLY A 14 -11.74 40.52 -25.56
N THR A 15 -12.33 39.34 -25.62
CA THR A 15 -13.70 39.15 -26.14
C THR A 15 -14.80 39.48 -25.14
N LEU A 16 -14.49 39.57 -23.84
CA LEU A 16 -15.41 39.99 -22.77
C LEU A 16 -15.42 41.52 -22.56
N LEU A 17 -14.50 42.28 -23.18
CA LEU A 17 -14.31 43.72 -22.96
C LEU A 17 -15.05 44.64 -23.97
N LEU A 18 -15.79 44.08 -24.92
CA LEU A 18 -16.37 44.90 -26.01
C LEU A 18 -17.86 45.28 -25.89
N CYS A 19 -18.49 45.10 -24.74
CA CYS A 19 -19.87 45.54 -24.52
C CYS A 19 -20.12 46.16 -23.16
N SER A 20 -19.69 47.40 -22.92
CA SER A 20 -20.43 48.28 -22.00
C SER A 20 -20.03 49.73 -22.15
N ALA A 21 -20.85 50.49 -22.85
CA ALA A 21 -20.83 51.95 -22.83
C ALA A 21 -21.06 52.49 -21.41
N ALA A 22 -20.22 53.45 -21.04
CA ALA A 22 -20.20 54.08 -19.74
C ALA A 22 -21.53 54.74 -19.36
N ARG A 23 -22.14 54.23 -18.28
CA ARG A 23 -23.02 55.04 -17.42
C ARG A 23 -22.32 55.08 -16.07
N ALA A 24 -22.13 56.28 -15.50
CA ALA A 24 -21.76 56.44 -14.10
C ALA A 24 -22.77 55.63 -13.27
N ALA A 25 -22.32 54.52 -12.71
CA ALA A 25 -23.24 53.54 -12.23
C ALA A 25 -23.09 53.48 -10.72
N ALA A 26 -24.18 53.71 -10.02
CA ALA A 26 -24.31 53.31 -8.62
C ALA A 26 -23.75 51.89 -8.43
N LEU A 27 -23.11 51.65 -7.29
CA LEU A 27 -22.64 50.33 -6.92
C LEU A 27 -23.79 49.32 -7.02
N PRO A 28 -23.55 48.11 -7.52
CA PRO A 28 -24.60 47.10 -7.55
C PRO A 28 -25.11 46.81 -6.16
N SER A 29 -26.43 46.83 -5.98
CA SER A 29 -27.08 46.71 -4.66
C SER A 29 -27.75 45.34 -4.47
N ARG A 30 -27.78 44.86 -3.24
CA ARG A 30 -28.51 43.67 -2.79
C ARG A 30 -29.55 44.05 -1.76
N LYS A 31 -30.83 43.78 -2.05
CA LYS A 31 -31.90 43.86 -1.05
C LYS A 31 -31.93 42.64 -0.16
N VAL A 32 -31.91 42.87 1.14
CA VAL A 32 -32.12 41.85 2.15
C VAL A 32 -33.62 41.63 2.33
N PRO A 33 -34.15 40.39 2.27
CA PRO A 33 -35.56 40.14 2.52
C PRO A 33 -35.97 40.58 3.93
N ALA A 34 -37.22 41.04 4.12
CA ALA A 34 -37.73 41.50 5.41
C ALA A 34 -37.69 40.43 6.53
N SER A 35 -37.73 39.16 6.13
CA SER A 35 -37.47 38.02 7.06
C SER A 35 -36.31 37.19 6.48
N PRO A 36 -35.06 37.51 6.81
CA PRO A 36 -33.92 36.73 6.32
C PRO A 36 -34.04 35.33 6.85
N ARG A 37 -34.22 34.35 5.96
CA ARG A 37 -34.12 32.96 6.32
C ARG A 37 -32.69 32.69 6.85
N LEU A 38 -32.52 31.73 7.75
CA LEU A 38 -31.21 31.31 8.25
C LEU A 38 -30.24 30.80 7.16
N GLN A 39 -30.62 30.93 5.89
CA GLN A 39 -29.81 30.52 4.73
C GLN A 39 -28.96 31.70 4.23
N PRO A 40 -27.70 31.45 3.88
CA PRO A 40 -26.83 32.44 3.26
C PRO A 40 -27.48 32.96 1.96
N LEU A 41 -27.56 34.26 1.81
CA LEU A 41 -27.89 34.89 0.53
C LEU A 41 -26.64 34.81 -0.36
N ALA A 42 -26.75 34.25 -1.55
CA ALA A 42 -25.67 34.23 -2.52
C ALA A 42 -25.03 35.62 -2.70
N GLY A 43 -23.75 35.66 -3.02
CA GLY A 43 -22.94 36.87 -3.08
C GLY A 43 -23.63 38.02 -3.76
N PRO A 44 -23.56 39.22 -3.20
CA PRO A 44 -24.13 40.42 -3.84
C PRO A 44 -23.42 40.66 -5.19
N PRO A 45 -24.14 41.13 -6.22
CA PRO A 45 -23.48 41.63 -7.39
C PRO A 45 -22.50 42.73 -6.98
N SER A 46 -21.29 42.66 -7.49
CA SER A 46 -20.19 43.50 -7.00
C SER A 46 -19.40 44.14 -8.16
N GLN A 47 -18.66 45.18 -7.84
CA GLN A 47 -17.63 45.73 -8.74
C GLN A 47 -16.25 45.34 -8.21
N LEU A 48 -15.38 44.95 -9.12
CA LEU A 48 -14.03 44.45 -8.83
C LEU A 48 -13.00 45.35 -9.52
N LEU A 49 -11.96 45.78 -8.78
CA LEU A 49 -10.86 46.58 -9.30
C LEU A 49 -9.53 45.91 -8.93
N GLU A 50 -8.65 45.71 -9.89
CA GLU A 50 -7.30 45.21 -9.66
C GLU A 50 -6.34 46.37 -9.38
N ASP A 51 -5.51 46.20 -8.35
CA ASP A 51 -4.43 47.13 -7.97
C ASP A 51 -3.10 46.38 -7.91
N PRO A 52 -2.40 46.20 -9.06
CA PRO A 52 -1.16 45.41 -9.13
C PRO A 52 -0.02 45.99 -8.32
N GLY A 53 -0.04 47.29 -8.06
CA GLY A 53 1.00 47.99 -7.31
C GLY A 53 0.69 48.20 -5.84
N ALA A 54 -0.50 47.80 -5.37
CA ALA A 54 -1.01 48.08 -4.01
C ALA A 54 -0.93 49.60 -3.66
N ARG A 55 -1.20 50.45 -4.63
CA ARG A 55 -1.01 51.91 -4.54
C ARG A 55 -2.27 52.68 -4.12
N LEU A 56 -3.42 52.04 -4.29
CA LEU A 56 -4.70 52.68 -3.97
C LEU A 56 -4.98 52.62 -2.47
N ASP A 57 -5.41 53.76 -1.94
CA ASP A 57 -6.07 53.76 -0.64
C ASP A 57 -7.57 53.45 -0.75
N ALA A 58 -8.25 53.28 0.38
CA ALA A 58 -9.66 52.94 0.40
C ALA A 58 -10.57 53.99 -0.25
N ALA A 59 -10.24 55.30 -0.09
CA ALA A 59 -11.01 56.41 -0.67
C ALA A 59 -10.84 56.46 -2.20
N GLN A 60 -9.63 56.30 -2.69
CA GLN A 60 -9.30 56.26 -4.11
C GLN A 60 -9.94 55.05 -4.79
N ALA A 61 -9.83 53.86 -4.19
CA ALA A 61 -10.44 52.64 -4.70
C ALA A 61 -11.97 52.76 -4.78
N MET A 62 -12.61 53.30 -3.73
CA MET A 62 -14.05 53.53 -3.71
C MET A 62 -14.46 54.55 -4.77
N ALA A 63 -13.72 55.66 -4.93
CA ALA A 63 -13.99 56.67 -5.97
C ALA A 63 -13.89 56.07 -7.39
N GLN A 64 -12.87 55.27 -7.68
CA GLN A 64 -12.73 54.59 -8.96
C GLN A 64 -13.85 53.59 -9.21
N LEU A 65 -14.24 52.80 -8.20
CA LEU A 65 -15.34 51.85 -8.32
C LEU A 65 -16.69 52.53 -8.54
N ARG A 66 -16.95 53.65 -7.84
CA ARG A 66 -18.16 54.49 -8.07
C ARG A 66 -18.18 55.19 -9.44
N SER A 67 -17.01 55.50 -10.01
CA SER A 67 -16.92 56.05 -11.39
C SER A 67 -17.13 55.00 -12.47
N GLY A 68 -17.26 53.72 -12.10
CA GLY A 68 -17.48 52.61 -13.03
C GLY A 68 -16.20 52.03 -13.63
N ALA A 69 -15.03 52.34 -13.08
CA ALA A 69 -13.75 51.80 -13.55
C ALA A 69 -13.59 50.30 -13.20
N GLY A 70 -14.42 49.77 -12.30
CA GLY A 70 -14.39 48.37 -11.91
C GLY A 70 -15.15 47.45 -12.85
N LEU A 71 -14.71 46.17 -12.91
CA LEU A 71 -15.43 45.09 -13.58
C LEU A 71 -16.67 44.71 -12.79
N ARG A 72 -17.86 44.73 -13.42
CA ARG A 72 -19.08 44.23 -12.77
C ARG A 72 -19.13 42.70 -12.75
N LEU A 73 -19.34 42.13 -11.60
CA LEU A 73 -19.49 40.70 -11.37
C LEU A 73 -20.92 40.35 -10.94
N GLN A 74 -21.46 39.32 -11.56
CA GLN A 74 -22.67 38.65 -11.09
C GLN A 74 -22.28 37.31 -10.45
N GLY A 75 -22.05 37.34 -9.13
CA GLY A 75 -21.63 36.16 -8.36
C GLY A 75 -20.23 36.29 -7.77
N ASP A 76 -19.70 35.17 -7.30
CA ASP A 76 -18.46 35.16 -6.54
C ASP A 76 -17.22 35.52 -7.38
N PRO A 77 -16.32 36.38 -6.88
CA PRO A 77 -15.05 36.66 -7.53
C PRO A 77 -14.16 35.42 -7.65
N ARG A 78 -13.61 35.22 -8.83
CA ARG A 78 -12.71 34.09 -9.15
C ARG A 78 -11.44 34.61 -9.78
N LEU A 79 -10.45 34.91 -8.95
CA LEU A 79 -9.25 35.63 -9.37
C LEU A 79 -8.05 34.68 -9.54
N GLY A 80 -8.21 33.41 -9.15
CA GLY A 80 -7.12 32.44 -9.21
C GLY A 80 -5.96 32.84 -8.29
N TYR A 81 -4.74 32.62 -8.76
CA TYR A 81 -3.53 33.05 -8.08
C TYR A 81 -3.05 34.37 -8.60
N SER A 82 -2.96 35.38 -7.74
CA SER A 82 -2.56 36.74 -8.11
C SER A 82 -1.70 37.36 -7.03
N GLY A 83 -0.64 38.06 -7.42
CA GLY A 83 0.13 38.91 -6.51
C GLY A 83 -0.46 40.33 -6.34
N SER A 84 -1.56 40.65 -7.05
CA SER A 84 -2.21 41.94 -6.98
C SER A 84 -3.08 42.08 -5.73
N VAL A 85 -3.29 43.30 -5.28
CA VAL A 85 -4.37 43.64 -4.36
C VAL A 85 -5.65 43.79 -5.18
N TRP A 86 -6.73 43.28 -4.64
CA TRP A 86 -8.05 43.35 -5.24
C TRP A 86 -9.02 44.14 -4.36
N TRP A 87 -9.75 45.01 -4.97
CA TRP A 87 -10.79 45.84 -4.33
C TRP A 87 -12.15 45.40 -4.82
N LEU A 88 -13.06 45.11 -3.90
CA LEU A 88 -14.42 44.69 -4.19
C LEU A 88 -15.40 45.65 -3.52
N ALA A 89 -16.37 46.16 -4.26
CA ALA A 89 -17.41 47.04 -3.70
C ALA A 89 -18.81 46.61 -4.10
N PHE A 90 -19.74 46.74 -3.16
CA PHE A 90 -21.16 46.49 -3.34
C PHE A 90 -21.98 47.30 -2.31
N SER A 91 -23.24 47.52 -2.60
CA SER A 91 -24.17 48.16 -1.69
C SER A 91 -25.13 47.15 -1.10
N VAL A 92 -25.48 47.32 0.17
CA VAL A 92 -26.48 46.52 0.87
C VAL A 92 -27.67 47.38 1.23
N GLU A 93 -28.88 46.90 0.88
CA GLU A 93 -30.14 47.48 1.31
C GLU A 93 -30.78 46.55 2.36
N ASN A 94 -30.80 46.98 3.60
CA ASN A 94 -31.30 46.21 4.76
C ASN A 94 -32.44 47.01 5.48
N PRO A 95 -33.62 47.09 4.88
CA PRO A 95 -34.70 47.92 5.39
C PRO A 95 -35.25 47.45 6.75
N SER A 96 -35.02 46.20 7.12
CA SER A 96 -35.43 45.62 8.42
C SER A 96 -34.42 45.84 9.52
N ALA A 97 -33.30 46.53 9.26
CA ALA A 97 -32.19 46.73 10.20
C ALA A 97 -31.74 45.46 10.91
N THR A 98 -31.87 44.32 10.23
CA THR A 98 -31.43 43.00 10.75
C THR A 98 -29.92 43.03 10.88
N ALA A 99 -29.39 42.53 12.03
CA ALA A 99 -27.95 42.37 12.19
C ALA A 99 -27.42 41.36 11.17
N LEU A 100 -26.51 41.78 10.30
CA LEU A 100 -25.91 40.99 9.22
C LEU A 100 -24.43 40.76 9.46
N SER A 101 -23.94 39.69 8.92
CA SER A 101 -22.51 39.37 8.84
C SER A 101 -22.17 39.01 7.39
N LEU A 102 -21.02 39.43 6.92
CA LEU A 102 -20.41 38.97 5.65
C LEU A 102 -19.60 37.70 5.93
N LEU A 103 -20.04 36.61 5.34
CA LEU A 103 -19.29 35.35 5.33
C LEU A 103 -18.40 35.33 4.07
N ILE A 104 -17.12 35.02 4.27
CA ILE A 104 -16.14 34.76 3.21
C ILE A 104 -15.71 33.31 3.38
N ASP A 105 -16.16 32.44 2.46
CA ASP A 105 -15.96 30.98 2.55
C ASP A 105 -14.63 30.57 1.92
N ASN A 106 -13.54 31.20 2.40
CA ASN A 106 -12.16 30.87 2.08
C ASN A 106 -11.27 31.13 3.31
N PRO A 107 -10.78 30.12 4.00
CA PRO A 107 -9.99 30.27 5.23
C PRO A 107 -8.55 30.74 5.00
N PHE A 108 -8.07 30.75 3.75
CA PHE A 108 -6.66 30.98 3.39
C PHE A 108 -6.46 32.33 2.68
N VAL A 109 -7.12 33.34 3.13
CA VAL A 109 -6.90 34.72 2.64
C VAL A 109 -5.95 35.41 3.59
N ASP A 110 -4.77 35.85 3.08
CA ASP A 110 -3.70 36.40 3.91
C ASP A 110 -4.13 37.70 4.58
N HIS A 111 -4.70 38.64 3.81
CA HIS A 111 -5.12 39.93 4.29
C HIS A 111 -6.51 40.32 3.77
N LEU A 112 -7.39 40.60 4.69
CA LEU A 112 -8.73 41.13 4.47
C LEU A 112 -8.89 42.45 5.22
N GLN A 113 -9.37 43.47 4.54
CA GLN A 113 -9.76 44.74 5.16
C GLN A 113 -11.15 45.13 4.64
N LEU A 114 -12.05 45.37 5.56
CA LEU A 114 -13.44 45.74 5.28
C LEU A 114 -13.72 47.15 5.76
N TRP A 115 -14.22 47.98 4.87
CA TRP A 115 -14.75 49.31 5.20
C TRP A 115 -16.24 49.34 4.89
N VAL A 116 -16.99 49.92 5.81
CA VAL A 116 -18.42 50.13 5.64
C VAL A 116 -18.70 51.63 5.74
N SER A 117 -19.38 52.19 4.74
CA SER A 117 -19.72 53.60 4.68
C SER A 117 -21.21 53.80 4.32
N ARG A 118 -21.79 54.97 4.62
CA ARG A 118 -23.13 55.32 4.12
C ARG A 118 -23.09 55.48 2.60
N THR A 119 -24.13 55.03 1.91
CA THR A 119 -24.24 55.13 0.45
C THR A 119 -24.19 56.59 -0.04
N ASP A 120 -24.75 57.54 0.77
CA ASP A 120 -24.80 58.96 0.41
C ASP A 120 -23.58 59.77 0.92
N ALA A 121 -22.63 59.09 1.57
CA ALA A 121 -21.42 59.73 2.09
C ALA A 121 -20.49 60.20 0.98
N SER A 122 -19.98 61.43 1.10
CA SER A 122 -18.89 61.88 0.24
C SER A 122 -17.65 61.01 0.45
N SER A 123 -16.79 60.92 -0.57
CA SER A 123 -15.56 60.11 -0.51
C SER A 123 -14.58 60.50 0.63
N SER A 124 -14.79 61.67 1.24
CA SER A 124 -14.00 62.15 2.39
C SER A 124 -14.62 61.88 3.76
N SER A 125 -15.82 61.28 3.81
CA SER A 125 -16.47 60.94 5.09
C SER A 125 -15.80 59.74 5.76
N ALA A 126 -15.57 59.80 7.07
CA ALA A 126 -15.03 58.69 7.82
C ALA A 126 -15.88 57.41 7.68
N PRO A 127 -15.28 56.25 7.52
CA PRO A 127 -16.02 54.98 7.45
C PRO A 127 -16.74 54.69 8.79
N LEU A 128 -17.92 54.06 8.71
CA LEU A 128 -18.71 53.68 9.85
C LEU A 128 -18.06 52.55 10.64
N ALA A 129 -17.38 51.66 9.97
CA ALA A 129 -16.64 50.55 10.54
C ALA A 129 -15.46 50.16 9.67
N VAL A 130 -14.39 49.80 10.30
CA VAL A 130 -13.19 49.21 9.65
C VAL A 130 -12.83 47.93 10.40
N THR A 131 -12.78 46.83 9.68
CA THR A 131 -12.42 45.52 10.25
C THR A 131 -11.26 44.95 9.47
N GLN A 132 -10.24 44.42 10.20
CA GLN A 132 -9.13 43.70 9.62
C GLN A 132 -9.23 42.23 9.98
N ALA A 133 -8.96 41.37 9.01
CA ALA A 133 -8.94 39.92 9.17
C ALA A 133 -7.91 39.31 8.22
N GLY A 134 -7.61 38.05 8.36
CA GLY A 134 -6.69 37.32 7.50
C GLY A 134 -6.12 36.09 8.22
N ASP A 135 -5.54 35.18 7.46
CA ASP A 135 -4.94 33.97 8.04
C ASP A 135 -3.52 34.23 8.60
N LEU A 136 -2.88 35.33 8.19
CA LEU A 136 -1.63 35.82 8.79
C LEU A 136 -1.82 36.52 10.15
N LEU A 137 -3.05 36.79 10.54
CA LEU A 137 -3.37 37.26 11.89
C LEU A 137 -3.62 36.08 12.83
N PRO A 138 -3.31 36.23 14.15
CA PRO A 138 -3.62 35.18 15.12
C PRO A 138 -5.10 34.78 15.05
N PHE A 139 -5.37 33.48 15.15
CA PHE A 139 -6.76 32.96 15.08
C PHE A 139 -7.64 33.55 16.18
N SER A 140 -7.03 33.87 17.33
CA SER A 140 -7.70 34.56 18.44
C SER A 140 -8.16 35.99 18.13
N ALA A 141 -7.64 36.61 17.06
CA ALA A 141 -8.07 37.93 16.61
C ALA A 141 -9.34 37.91 15.74
N ARG A 142 -9.84 36.75 15.37
CA ARG A 142 -11.08 36.58 14.62
C ARG A 142 -12.27 36.89 15.52
N SER A 143 -13.26 37.59 14.97
CA SER A 143 -14.50 37.92 15.70
C SER A 143 -15.30 36.67 16.10
N GLU A 144 -15.22 35.62 15.32
CA GLU A 144 -15.82 34.33 15.58
C GLU A 144 -14.74 33.23 15.44
N PRO A 145 -14.65 32.24 16.32
CA PRO A 145 -13.63 31.18 16.29
C PRO A 145 -13.97 30.14 15.20
N TYR A 146 -13.85 30.55 13.95
CA TYR A 146 -14.18 29.75 12.77
C TYR A 146 -13.09 29.87 11.69
N PRO A 147 -12.81 28.81 10.93
CA PRO A 147 -11.79 28.84 9.89
C PRO A 147 -12.05 29.87 8.80
N ASN A 148 -13.31 30.02 8.37
CA ASN A 148 -13.69 31.04 7.40
C ASN A 148 -13.96 32.37 8.09
N PHE A 149 -13.97 33.46 7.33
CA PHE A 149 -14.12 34.80 7.92
C PHE A 149 -15.59 35.19 8.00
N ILE A 150 -16.04 35.56 9.19
CA ILE A 150 -17.37 36.11 9.46
C ILE A 150 -17.16 37.53 9.98
N LEU A 151 -17.45 38.52 9.15
CA LEU A 151 -17.25 39.94 9.45
C LEU A 151 -18.60 40.58 9.74
N ALA A 152 -18.77 41.10 10.97
CA ALA A 152 -20.00 41.79 11.35
C ALA A 152 -20.18 43.08 10.58
N LEU A 153 -21.38 43.32 10.08
CA LEU A 153 -21.78 44.57 9.41
C LEU A 153 -22.60 45.46 10.39
N PRO A 154 -22.42 46.78 10.34
CA PRO A 154 -23.20 47.70 11.19
C PRO A 154 -24.68 47.68 10.79
N THR A 155 -25.53 47.82 11.78
CA THR A 155 -26.98 48.06 11.60
C THR A 155 -27.25 49.56 11.51
N LEU A 156 -27.87 50.01 10.40
CA LEU A 156 -28.18 51.40 10.16
C LEU A 156 -29.71 51.60 10.09
N PRO A 157 -30.22 52.72 10.64
CA PRO A 157 -31.66 53.03 10.60
C PRO A 157 -32.20 53.14 9.18
N ASP A 158 -31.40 53.72 8.25
CA ASP A 158 -31.78 53.94 6.87
C ASP A 158 -31.60 52.68 5.99
N GLY A 159 -31.02 51.62 6.56
CA GLY A 159 -30.88 50.32 5.95
C GLY A 159 -29.98 50.26 4.69
N ARG A 160 -29.29 51.34 4.33
CA ARG A 160 -28.41 51.39 3.13
C ARG A 160 -26.98 51.72 3.53
N PHE A 161 -26.05 50.90 3.02
CA PHE A 161 -24.61 51.12 3.20
C PHE A 161 -23.79 50.47 2.07
N ASP A 162 -22.63 51.06 1.82
CA ASP A 162 -21.65 50.54 0.88
C ASP A 162 -20.58 49.77 1.63
N VAL A 163 -20.21 48.64 1.07
CA VAL A 163 -19.15 47.75 1.56
C VAL A 163 -18.00 47.81 0.56
N LEU A 164 -16.80 48.10 1.06
CA LEU A 164 -15.55 47.99 0.34
C LEU A 164 -14.68 46.97 1.00
N LEU A 165 -14.24 45.97 0.25
CA LEU A 165 -13.37 44.90 0.70
C LEU A 165 -12.06 44.94 -0.08
N ARG A 166 -10.93 45.05 0.62
CA ARG A 166 -9.58 44.88 0.10
C ARG A 166 -9.11 43.48 0.41
N VAL A 167 -8.60 42.77 -0.61
CA VAL A 167 -8.17 41.41 -0.50
C VAL A 167 -6.78 41.23 -1.12
N ASN A 168 -5.92 40.57 -0.41
CA ASN A 168 -4.62 40.12 -0.91
C ASN A 168 -4.32 38.74 -0.36
N SER A 169 -3.80 37.83 -1.21
CA SER A 169 -3.44 36.49 -0.73
C SER A 169 -2.41 35.82 -1.62
N SER A 170 -1.55 35.04 -1.00
CA SER A 170 -0.66 34.07 -1.66
C SER A 170 -1.40 32.83 -2.14
N SER A 171 -2.58 32.55 -1.58
CA SER A 171 -3.45 31.44 -1.97
C SER A 171 -4.39 31.80 -3.11
N ALA A 172 -5.09 30.80 -3.67
CA ALA A 172 -6.08 31.05 -4.73
C ALA A 172 -7.23 31.94 -4.22
N LEU A 173 -7.41 33.08 -4.85
CA LEU A 173 -8.45 34.07 -4.53
C LEU A 173 -9.79 33.71 -5.18
N ASN A 174 -10.39 32.62 -4.72
CA ASN A 174 -11.79 32.33 -4.94
C ASN A 174 -12.55 32.75 -3.71
N LEU A 175 -13.41 33.75 -3.84
CA LEU A 175 -14.09 34.39 -2.72
C LEU A 175 -15.60 34.15 -2.79
N PRO A 176 -16.10 32.98 -2.35
CA PRO A 176 -17.54 32.82 -2.16
C PRO A 176 -18.01 33.76 -1.04
N LEU A 177 -18.84 34.69 -1.41
CA LEU A 177 -19.37 35.72 -0.50
C LEU A 177 -20.83 35.41 -0.16
N ALA A 178 -21.21 35.53 1.09
CA ALA A 178 -22.59 35.39 1.49
C ALA A 178 -22.95 36.36 2.61
N LEU A 179 -24.14 36.95 2.54
CA LEU A 179 -24.72 37.72 3.62
C LEU A 179 -25.55 36.80 4.49
N VAL A 180 -25.27 36.79 5.78
CA VAL A 180 -25.91 35.93 6.78
C VAL A 180 -26.47 36.77 7.89
N ALA A 181 -27.70 36.47 8.33
CA ALA A 181 -28.21 37.06 9.58
C ALA A 181 -27.33 36.65 10.74
N SER A 182 -26.91 37.59 11.58
CA SER A 182 -25.99 37.29 12.72
C SER A 182 -26.55 36.24 13.67
N ALA A 183 -27.87 36.13 13.80
CA ALA A 183 -28.53 35.04 14.56
C ALA A 183 -28.30 33.65 13.91
N GLY A 184 -28.10 33.59 12.58
CA GLY A 184 -27.84 32.36 11.83
C GLY A 184 -26.35 31.95 11.82
N SER A 185 -25.42 32.87 12.11
CA SER A 185 -23.99 32.60 12.09
C SER A 185 -23.62 31.48 13.06
N LYS A 186 -24.17 31.44 14.27
CA LYS A 186 -23.92 30.40 15.27
C LYS A 186 -24.30 29.00 14.78
N GLN A 187 -25.40 28.87 14.03
CA GLN A 187 -25.82 27.59 13.46
C GLN A 187 -24.86 27.13 12.35
N LEU A 188 -24.37 28.04 11.52
CA LEU A 188 -23.35 27.75 10.51
C LEU A 188 -22.03 27.31 11.15
N LEU A 189 -21.59 28.01 12.20
CA LEU A 189 -20.41 27.65 12.98
C LEU A 189 -20.52 26.22 13.55
N MET A 190 -21.65 25.93 14.20
CA MET A 190 -21.87 24.62 14.80
C MET A 190 -21.86 23.50 13.75
N ARG A 191 -22.52 23.71 12.61
CA ARG A 191 -22.49 22.73 11.49
C ARG A 191 -21.08 22.55 10.92
N GLY A 192 -20.32 23.64 10.75
CA GLY A 192 -18.95 23.60 10.26
C GLY A 192 -18.02 22.82 11.20
N TRP A 193 -18.08 23.09 12.51
CA TRP A 193 -17.30 22.37 13.50
C TRP A 193 -17.70 20.90 13.65
N LEU A 194 -19.00 20.58 13.57
CA LEU A 194 -19.47 19.19 13.55
C LEU A 194 -18.92 18.44 12.36
N LYS A 195 -18.99 19.05 11.16
CA LYS A 195 -18.41 18.48 9.92
C LYS A 195 -16.91 18.22 10.06
N SER A 196 -16.16 19.21 10.55
CA SER A 196 -14.73 19.10 10.80
C SER A 196 -14.40 17.99 11.80
N GLY A 197 -15.12 17.96 12.93
CA GLY A 197 -14.93 16.96 13.98
C GLY A 197 -15.21 15.54 13.50
N LEU A 198 -16.28 15.33 12.72
CA LEU A 198 -16.62 14.02 12.17
C LEU A 198 -15.53 13.50 11.21
N ILE A 199 -15.05 14.35 10.28
CA ILE A 199 -14.04 13.94 9.29
C ILE A 199 -12.69 13.69 9.96
N CYS A 200 -12.19 14.64 10.75
CA CYS A 200 -10.92 14.52 11.45
C CYS A 200 -10.94 13.38 12.48
N GLY A 201 -12.04 13.21 13.20
CA GLY A 201 -12.24 12.14 14.17
C GLY A 201 -12.25 10.76 13.49
N ALA A 202 -12.97 10.62 12.39
CA ALA A 202 -13.00 9.37 11.62
C ALA A 202 -11.60 9.00 11.08
N LEU A 203 -10.86 9.96 10.52
CA LEU A 203 -9.49 9.75 10.05
C LEU A 203 -8.55 9.40 11.20
N LEU A 204 -8.68 10.04 12.36
CA LEU A 204 -7.87 9.75 13.53
C LEU A 204 -8.12 8.33 14.06
N ILE A 205 -9.39 7.93 14.20
CA ILE A 205 -9.75 6.57 14.62
C ILE A 205 -9.20 5.54 13.63
N LEU A 206 -9.34 5.80 12.33
CA LEU A 206 -8.82 4.93 11.28
C LEU A 206 -7.29 4.84 11.38
N THR A 207 -6.61 5.95 11.64
CA THR A 207 -5.15 6.00 11.82
C THR A 207 -4.73 5.15 13.02
N LEU A 208 -5.36 5.32 14.18
CA LEU A 208 -5.05 4.56 15.40
C LEU A 208 -5.29 3.06 15.22
N PHE A 209 -6.40 2.68 14.58
CA PHE A 209 -6.71 1.28 14.26
C PHE A 209 -5.66 0.63 13.38
N HIS A 210 -5.21 1.31 12.31
CA HIS A 210 -4.19 0.76 11.41
C HIS A 210 -2.79 0.82 12.02
N LEU A 211 -2.52 1.79 12.90
CA LEU A 211 -1.26 1.84 13.65
C LEU A 211 -1.13 0.65 14.60
N ALA A 212 -2.22 0.27 15.29
CA ALA A 212 -2.26 -0.95 16.11
C ALA A 212 -2.01 -2.21 15.26
N LYS A 213 -2.60 -2.30 14.06
CA LYS A 213 -2.28 -3.38 13.11
C LYS A 213 -0.82 -3.36 12.65
N PHE A 214 -0.28 -2.18 12.36
CA PHE A 214 1.11 -2.04 11.94
C PHE A 214 2.09 -2.49 13.03
N SER A 215 1.83 -2.19 14.30
CA SER A 215 2.68 -2.63 15.42
C SER A 215 2.78 -4.15 15.51
N ALA A 216 1.69 -4.86 15.20
CA ALA A 216 1.62 -6.33 15.21
C ALA A 216 2.27 -6.96 13.96
N LEU A 217 2.01 -6.40 12.77
CA LEU A 217 2.34 -7.05 11.50
C LEU A 217 3.63 -6.54 10.86
N ARG A 218 4.08 -5.33 11.22
CA ARG A 218 5.30 -4.65 10.74
C ARG A 218 5.51 -4.69 9.22
N SER A 219 4.42 -4.74 8.43
CA SER A 219 4.52 -4.77 6.98
C SER A 219 4.79 -3.36 6.43
N ARG A 220 5.71 -3.24 5.45
CA ARG A 220 6.06 -1.95 4.81
C ARG A 220 4.84 -1.28 4.17
N GLN A 221 3.97 -2.05 3.55
CA GLN A 221 2.75 -1.55 2.92
C GLN A 221 1.83 -0.89 3.96
N LEU A 222 1.60 -1.55 5.09
CA LEU A 222 0.77 -1.02 6.17
C LEU A 222 1.41 0.21 6.81
N GLY A 223 2.74 0.27 6.91
CA GLY A 223 3.48 1.45 7.36
C GLY A 223 3.25 2.67 6.46
N TYR A 224 3.33 2.50 5.13
CA TYR A 224 3.01 3.58 4.18
C TYR A 224 1.55 4.03 4.27
N TYR A 225 0.63 3.10 4.49
CA TYR A 225 -0.77 3.43 4.67
C TYR A 225 -1.00 4.22 5.98
N CYS A 226 -0.40 3.82 7.10
CA CYS A 226 -0.46 4.56 8.36
C CYS A 226 0.11 5.98 8.22
N ALA A 227 1.26 6.13 7.54
CA ALA A 227 1.85 7.43 7.25
C ALA A 227 0.95 8.31 6.38
N THR A 228 0.26 7.71 5.39
CA THR A 228 -0.76 8.41 4.57
C THR A 228 -1.91 8.90 5.43
N LEU A 229 -2.46 8.05 6.30
CA LEU A 229 -3.58 8.42 7.18
C LEU A 229 -3.19 9.51 8.18
N LEU A 230 -2.01 9.41 8.79
CA LEU A 230 -1.51 10.40 9.73
C LEU A 230 -1.33 11.77 9.06
N SER A 231 -0.66 11.79 7.90
CA SER A 231 -0.47 13.02 7.15
C SER A 231 -1.79 13.59 6.62
N ALA A 232 -2.72 12.74 6.17
CA ALA A 232 -4.05 13.18 5.74
C ALA A 232 -4.86 13.74 6.92
N THR A 233 -4.80 13.14 8.09
CA THR A 233 -5.46 13.65 9.30
C THR A 233 -4.95 15.04 9.65
N LEU A 234 -3.63 15.26 9.61
CA LEU A 234 -3.03 16.56 9.84
C LEU A 234 -3.42 17.57 8.75
N TYR A 235 -3.41 17.17 7.47
CA TYR A 235 -3.83 17.98 6.35
C TYR A 235 -5.28 18.47 6.50
N TYR A 236 -6.23 17.57 6.78
CA TYR A 236 -7.64 17.92 6.98
C TYR A 236 -7.84 18.75 8.24
N SER A 237 -7.10 18.48 9.32
CA SER A 237 -7.15 19.29 10.54
C SER A 237 -6.64 20.72 10.31
N ALA A 238 -5.63 20.91 9.46
CA ALA A 238 -5.14 22.24 9.07
C ALA A 238 -6.15 22.95 8.14
N MET A 239 -6.73 22.21 7.19
CA MET A 239 -7.68 22.76 6.22
C MET A 239 -9.03 23.15 6.86
N MET A 240 -9.51 22.37 7.83
CA MET A 240 -10.85 22.53 8.41
C MET A 240 -10.87 23.24 9.77
N GLY A 241 -9.72 23.71 10.27
CA GLY A 241 -9.60 24.59 11.42
C GLY A 241 -9.13 24.03 12.76
N PRO A 242 -9.17 22.71 13.06
CA PRO A 242 -8.67 22.20 14.34
C PRO A 242 -7.22 22.63 14.66
N VAL A 243 -6.31 22.62 13.65
CA VAL A 243 -4.94 23.10 13.84
C VAL A 243 -4.91 24.59 14.14
N SER A 244 -5.72 25.41 13.47
CA SER A 244 -5.82 26.86 13.72
C SER A 244 -6.33 27.17 15.13
N LEU A 245 -7.26 26.33 15.67
CA LEU A 245 -7.77 26.47 17.02
C LEU A 245 -6.69 26.11 18.05
N LEU A 246 -5.96 25.00 17.84
CA LEU A 246 -4.88 24.55 18.73
C LEU A 246 -3.67 25.50 18.70
N ALA A 247 -3.39 26.11 17.55
CA ALA A 247 -2.29 27.02 17.31
C ALA A 247 -2.75 28.49 17.25
N ALA A 248 -3.71 28.91 18.07
CA ALA A 248 -4.42 30.18 17.95
C ALA A 248 -3.51 31.42 17.97
N GLN A 249 -2.33 31.33 18.60
CA GLN A 249 -1.34 32.42 18.69
C GLN A 249 -0.26 32.38 17.59
N HIS A 250 -0.23 31.30 16.79
CA HIS A 250 0.80 31.07 15.79
C HIS A 250 0.21 30.98 14.38
N PRO A 251 -0.01 32.11 13.69
CA PRO A 251 -0.75 32.15 12.42
C PRO A 251 -0.06 31.37 11.29
N ALA A 252 1.26 31.20 11.31
CA ALA A 252 1.99 30.46 10.30
C ALA A 252 1.82 28.93 10.39
N LEU A 253 1.49 28.39 11.57
CA LEU A 253 1.41 26.94 11.77
C LEU A 253 0.33 26.22 10.94
N PRO A 254 -0.89 26.74 10.77
CA PRO A 254 -1.90 26.09 9.95
C PRO A 254 -1.49 25.97 8.46
N SER A 255 -0.96 27.03 7.87
CA SER A 255 -0.51 27.03 6.46
C SER A 255 0.73 26.13 6.26
N MET A 256 1.67 26.17 7.20
CA MET A 256 2.82 25.26 7.23
C MET A 256 2.37 23.78 7.35
N ALA A 257 1.47 23.48 8.30
CA ALA A 257 0.92 22.15 8.49
C ALA A 257 0.16 21.66 7.23
N LEU A 258 -0.62 22.53 6.58
CA LEU A 258 -1.34 22.22 5.35
C LEU A 258 -0.38 21.81 4.23
N ASN A 259 0.66 22.61 3.97
CA ASN A 259 1.61 22.37 2.89
C ASN A 259 2.46 21.11 3.13
N LEU A 260 3.01 20.95 4.33
CA LEU A 260 3.86 19.80 4.67
C LEU A 260 3.06 18.49 4.76
N ALA A 261 1.90 18.52 5.40
CA ALA A 261 1.04 17.35 5.50
C ALA A 261 0.44 16.97 4.14
N GLY A 262 0.12 17.95 3.29
CA GLY A 262 -0.30 17.72 1.91
C GLY A 262 0.79 17.01 1.10
N ALA A 263 2.02 17.53 1.12
CA ALA A 263 3.18 16.90 0.47
C ALA A 263 3.43 15.48 0.99
N ALA A 264 3.41 15.27 2.30
CA ALA A 264 3.55 13.96 2.92
C ALA A 264 2.44 12.98 2.48
N THR A 265 1.18 13.44 2.41
CA THR A 265 0.06 12.62 1.95
C THR A 265 0.24 12.15 0.52
N LEU A 266 0.73 13.03 -0.38
CA LEU A 266 1.02 12.67 -1.77
C LEU A 266 2.14 11.61 -1.87
N ILE A 267 3.21 11.79 -1.13
CA ILE A 267 4.36 10.88 -1.12
C ILE A 267 3.94 9.52 -0.58
N PHE A 268 3.35 9.48 0.62
CA PHE A 268 3.02 8.22 1.27
C PHE A 268 1.88 7.46 0.59
N SER A 269 0.87 8.15 0.04
CA SER A 269 -0.19 7.50 -0.75
C SER A 269 0.37 6.87 -2.02
N THR A 270 1.32 7.52 -2.69
CA THR A 270 2.00 6.96 -3.86
C THR A 270 2.87 5.76 -3.49
N LEU A 271 3.61 5.83 -2.37
CA LEU A 271 4.39 4.69 -1.85
C LEU A 271 3.47 3.51 -1.51
N PHE A 272 2.31 3.78 -0.90
CA PHE A 272 1.31 2.77 -0.59
C PHE A 272 0.78 2.09 -1.87
N ILE A 273 0.39 2.86 -2.89
CA ILE A 273 -0.09 2.32 -4.17
C ILE A 273 1.01 1.48 -4.86
N CYS A 274 2.25 1.97 -4.88
CA CYS A 274 3.39 1.21 -5.44
C CYS A 274 3.60 -0.12 -4.71
N ALA A 275 3.50 -0.12 -3.37
CA ALA A 275 3.64 -1.32 -2.56
C ALA A 275 2.46 -2.28 -2.76
N LEU A 276 1.21 -1.76 -2.82
CA LEU A 276 -0.01 -2.53 -3.06
C LEU A 276 0.03 -3.26 -4.41
N LEU A 277 0.53 -2.58 -5.45
CA LEU A 277 0.67 -3.13 -6.80
C LEU A 277 1.98 -3.92 -6.99
N ALA A 278 2.83 -4.02 -5.98
CA ALA A 278 4.15 -4.65 -6.03
C ALA A 278 4.98 -4.20 -7.25
N LEU A 279 5.06 -2.88 -7.48
CA LEU A 279 5.78 -2.30 -8.62
C LEU A 279 7.29 -2.46 -8.44
N ARG A 280 7.97 -2.93 -9.48
CA ARG A 280 9.42 -3.15 -9.51
C ARG A 280 10.10 -2.52 -10.73
N GLU A 281 9.35 -1.93 -11.62
CA GLU A 281 9.82 -1.35 -12.88
C GLU A 281 10.72 -0.13 -12.61
N PRO A 282 12.02 -0.15 -13.02
CA PRO A 282 12.99 0.87 -12.63
C PRO A 282 12.63 2.26 -13.14
N LEU A 283 12.08 2.38 -14.34
CA LEU A 283 11.65 3.66 -14.91
C LEU A 283 10.53 4.31 -14.08
N LEU A 284 9.51 3.53 -13.68
CA LEU A 284 8.40 4.04 -12.86
C LEU A 284 8.89 4.45 -11.47
N LEU A 285 9.84 3.70 -10.89
CA LEU A 285 10.45 4.04 -9.61
C LEU A 285 11.31 5.31 -9.71
N ALA A 286 12.04 5.50 -10.80
CA ALA A 286 12.81 6.72 -11.06
C ALA A 286 11.91 7.95 -11.20
N LEU A 287 10.83 7.86 -11.99
CA LEU A 287 9.82 8.92 -12.15
C LEU A 287 9.17 9.28 -10.81
N ARG A 288 8.79 8.28 -10.02
CA ARG A 288 8.27 8.47 -8.66
C ARG A 288 9.26 9.26 -7.79
N ASN A 289 10.53 8.85 -7.77
CA ASN A 289 11.53 9.49 -6.93
C ASN A 289 11.79 10.95 -7.38
N ALA A 290 11.83 11.21 -8.68
CA ALA A 290 11.94 12.56 -9.22
C ALA A 290 10.74 13.43 -8.78
N LEU A 291 9.52 12.88 -8.84
CA LEU A 291 8.31 13.57 -8.39
C LEU A 291 8.37 13.87 -6.88
N PHE A 292 8.87 12.94 -6.05
CA PHE A 292 9.01 13.15 -4.61
C PHE A 292 10.02 14.24 -4.27
N ILE A 293 11.15 14.28 -4.97
CA ILE A 293 12.15 15.35 -4.83
C ILE A 293 11.51 16.70 -5.16
N LEU A 294 10.75 16.77 -6.24
CA LEU A 294 10.11 18.01 -6.67
C LEU A 294 9.02 18.46 -5.67
N ILE A 295 8.19 17.53 -5.16
CA ILE A 295 7.21 17.80 -4.10
C ILE A 295 7.90 18.32 -2.83
N GLY A 296 8.98 17.67 -2.41
CA GLY A 296 9.75 18.08 -1.22
C GLY A 296 10.37 19.46 -1.36
N LEU A 297 10.98 19.75 -2.51
CA LEU A 297 11.59 21.07 -2.80
C LEU A 297 10.53 22.19 -2.81
N CYS A 298 9.34 21.93 -3.35
CA CYS A 298 8.26 22.92 -3.37
C CYS A 298 7.60 23.12 -2.00
N ALA A 299 7.59 22.07 -1.14
CA ALA A 299 7.03 22.18 0.21
C ALA A 299 8.03 22.77 1.24
N ALA A 300 9.34 22.66 0.99
CA ALA A 300 10.38 23.09 1.92
C ALA A 300 10.30 24.57 2.36
N PRO A 301 9.98 25.56 1.49
CA PRO A 301 9.85 26.96 1.90
C PRO A 301 8.78 27.18 2.98
N ALA A 302 7.75 26.34 3.04
CA ALA A 302 6.74 26.43 4.08
C ALA A 302 7.31 26.23 5.50
N ILE A 303 8.43 25.51 5.66
CA ILE A 303 9.14 25.34 6.94
C ILE A 303 9.67 26.68 7.45
N LEU A 304 10.06 27.57 6.53
CA LEU A 304 10.55 28.91 6.83
C LEU A 304 9.43 29.96 6.92
N GLY A 305 8.15 29.51 6.83
CA GLY A 305 6.99 30.41 6.82
C GLY A 305 6.87 31.23 5.53
N ILE A 306 7.62 30.86 4.48
CA ILE A 306 7.56 31.54 3.18
C ILE A 306 6.38 30.93 2.39
N ASN A 307 5.36 31.77 2.15
CA ASN A 307 4.22 31.43 1.31
C ASN A 307 4.13 32.47 0.19
N ASP A 308 4.40 32.03 -1.03
CA ASP A 308 4.22 32.83 -2.25
C ASP A 308 3.19 32.20 -3.17
N TYR A 309 2.40 33.03 -3.89
CA TYR A 309 1.37 32.55 -4.80
C TYR A 309 1.93 31.66 -5.92
N ARG A 310 3.16 31.91 -6.39
CA ARG A 310 3.84 31.05 -7.38
C ARG A 310 4.16 29.67 -6.82
N GLN A 311 4.59 29.61 -5.57
CA GLN A 311 4.82 28.35 -4.85
C GLN A 311 3.52 27.56 -4.73
N GLN A 312 2.42 28.21 -4.35
CA GLN A 312 1.11 27.55 -4.24
C GLN A 312 0.59 27.05 -5.59
N GLN A 313 0.83 27.78 -6.69
CA GLN A 313 0.56 27.30 -8.05
C GLN A 313 1.35 26.03 -8.36
N LEU A 314 2.65 26.00 -8.06
CA LEU A 314 3.51 24.83 -8.27
C LEU A 314 3.05 23.64 -7.44
N ILE A 315 2.70 23.83 -6.18
CA ILE A 315 2.17 22.78 -5.32
C ILE A 315 0.89 22.19 -5.94
N ASN A 316 -0.05 23.00 -6.40
CA ASN A 316 -1.27 22.50 -7.06
C ASN A 316 -0.98 21.76 -8.37
N LEU A 317 0.00 22.23 -9.17
CA LEU A 317 0.45 21.49 -10.35
C LEU A 317 1.04 20.12 -9.98
N LEU A 318 1.80 20.05 -8.90
CA LEU A 318 2.37 18.79 -8.39
C LEU A 318 1.29 17.84 -7.85
N PHE A 319 0.23 18.35 -7.24
CA PHE A 319 -0.96 17.55 -6.91
C PHE A 319 -1.55 16.91 -8.16
N LEU A 320 -1.73 17.68 -9.23
CA LEU A 320 -2.24 17.19 -10.52
C LEU A 320 -1.31 16.13 -11.13
N LEU A 321 -0.01 16.42 -11.19
CA LEU A 321 0.98 15.48 -11.74
C LEU A 321 1.06 14.18 -10.93
N ASN A 322 1.00 14.28 -9.61
CA ASN A 322 0.97 13.10 -8.74
C ASN A 322 -0.31 12.27 -8.95
N GLY A 323 -1.46 12.91 -9.09
CA GLY A 323 -2.71 12.23 -9.43
C GLY A 323 -2.64 11.50 -10.75
N LEU A 324 -2.12 12.14 -11.80
CA LEU A 324 -1.90 11.52 -13.11
C LEU A 324 -0.89 10.37 -13.04
N PHE A 325 0.16 10.51 -12.24
CA PHE A 325 1.12 9.43 -12.00
C PHE A 325 0.46 8.23 -11.31
N GLN A 326 -0.30 8.46 -10.24
CA GLN A 326 -1.03 7.40 -9.52
C GLN A 326 -2.04 6.69 -10.43
N LEU A 327 -2.75 7.43 -11.29
CA LEU A 327 -3.65 6.86 -12.30
C LEU A 327 -2.86 5.98 -13.28
N SER A 328 -1.74 6.49 -13.80
CA SER A 328 -0.90 5.79 -14.79
C SER A 328 -0.36 4.46 -14.24
N ILE A 329 0.16 4.45 -13.00
CA ILE A 329 0.65 3.21 -12.37
C ILE A 329 -0.49 2.23 -12.05
N THR A 330 -1.68 2.73 -11.73
CA THR A 330 -2.87 1.89 -11.49
C THR A 330 -3.34 1.24 -12.80
N LEU A 331 -3.44 1.99 -13.89
CA LEU A 331 -3.76 1.47 -15.23
C LEU A 331 -2.70 0.47 -15.72
N TYR A 332 -1.42 0.76 -15.48
CA TYR A 332 -0.34 -0.19 -15.75
C TYR A 332 -0.54 -1.49 -14.95
N GLY A 333 -0.90 -1.39 -13.67
CA GLY A 333 -1.23 -2.53 -12.83
C GLY A 333 -2.40 -3.36 -13.37
N VAL A 334 -3.45 -2.71 -13.88
CA VAL A 334 -4.59 -3.40 -14.54
C VAL A 334 -4.13 -4.13 -15.81
N LYS A 335 -3.33 -3.46 -16.67
CA LYS A 335 -2.76 -4.07 -17.89
C LYS A 335 -1.90 -5.30 -17.58
N ARG A 336 -1.13 -5.24 -16.50
CA ARG A 336 -0.26 -6.34 -16.03
C ARG A 336 -0.98 -7.36 -15.16
N ARG A 337 -2.31 -7.26 -15.02
CA ARG A 337 -3.15 -8.14 -14.19
C ARG A 337 -2.66 -8.26 -12.74
N ARG A 338 -2.11 -7.16 -12.19
CA ARG A 338 -1.67 -7.13 -10.79
C ARG A 338 -2.88 -7.29 -9.85
N PRO A 339 -2.73 -8.01 -8.73
CA PRO A 339 -3.80 -8.13 -7.75
C PRO A 339 -4.22 -6.75 -7.24
N PHE A 340 -5.50 -6.58 -6.94
CA PHE A 340 -6.10 -5.33 -6.43
C PHE A 340 -6.06 -4.11 -7.37
N ALA A 341 -5.44 -4.17 -8.56
CA ALA A 341 -5.38 -3.03 -9.48
C ALA A 341 -6.77 -2.59 -9.99
N LYS A 342 -7.65 -3.55 -10.31
CA LYS A 342 -9.02 -3.24 -10.76
C LYS A 342 -9.88 -2.61 -9.66
N PRO A 343 -9.97 -3.19 -8.43
CA PRO A 343 -10.67 -2.56 -7.32
C PRO A 343 -10.10 -1.17 -6.99
N LEU A 344 -8.78 -1.01 -7.04
CA LEU A 344 -8.12 0.26 -6.81
C LEU A 344 -8.53 1.31 -7.86
N LEU A 345 -8.54 0.96 -9.15
CA LEU A 345 -8.96 1.85 -10.22
C LEU A 345 -10.43 2.28 -10.06
N LEU A 346 -11.31 1.34 -9.77
CA LEU A 346 -12.73 1.62 -9.54
C LEU A 346 -12.93 2.58 -8.37
N LEU A 347 -12.26 2.28 -7.24
CA LEU A 347 -12.36 3.06 -6.02
C LEU A 347 -11.83 4.51 -6.19
N TRP A 348 -10.72 4.65 -6.92
CA TRP A 348 -10.04 5.93 -7.10
C TRP A 348 -10.48 6.72 -8.32
N SER A 349 -11.27 6.13 -9.22
CA SER A 349 -11.70 6.82 -10.44
C SER A 349 -12.34 8.18 -10.15
N ALA A 350 -13.24 8.27 -9.17
CA ALA A 350 -13.88 9.51 -8.78
C ALA A 350 -12.89 10.51 -8.12
N VAL A 351 -11.92 10.02 -7.33
CA VAL A 351 -10.87 10.85 -6.72
C VAL A 351 -9.93 11.39 -7.78
N PHE A 352 -9.53 10.58 -8.78
CA PHE A 352 -8.72 11.04 -9.91
C PHE A 352 -9.41 12.16 -10.69
N VAL A 353 -10.70 12.02 -10.95
CA VAL A 353 -11.49 13.08 -11.61
C VAL A 353 -11.43 14.38 -10.79
N LEU A 354 -11.62 14.30 -9.48
CA LEU A 354 -11.51 15.47 -8.60
C LEU A 354 -10.10 16.05 -8.56
N MET A 355 -9.07 15.20 -8.52
CA MET A 355 -7.66 15.64 -8.54
C MET A 355 -7.29 16.39 -9.82
N ILE A 356 -8.03 16.21 -10.90
CA ILE A 356 -7.88 16.96 -12.16
C ILE A 356 -8.73 18.24 -12.14
N ILE A 357 -10.00 18.13 -11.78
CA ILE A 357 -10.96 19.24 -11.87
C ILE A 357 -10.66 20.34 -10.84
N LEU A 358 -10.28 20.00 -9.62
CA LEU A 358 -10.07 20.98 -8.55
C LEU A 358 -8.89 21.94 -8.81
N PRO A 359 -7.69 21.49 -9.21
CA PRO A 359 -6.63 22.41 -9.58
C PRO A 359 -7.04 23.32 -10.76
N LEU A 360 -7.73 22.78 -11.77
CA LEU A 360 -8.22 23.57 -12.91
C LEU A 360 -9.26 24.61 -12.47
N SER A 361 -10.13 24.28 -11.52
CA SER A 361 -11.08 25.23 -10.93
C SER A 361 -10.36 26.30 -10.09
N ARG A 362 -9.34 25.92 -9.31
CA ARG A 362 -8.52 26.88 -8.52
C ARG A 362 -7.69 27.81 -9.41
N MET A 363 -7.26 27.34 -10.57
CA MET A 363 -6.57 28.16 -11.59
C MET A 363 -7.52 29.04 -12.38
N GLY A 364 -8.84 29.00 -12.14
CA GLY A 364 -9.84 29.78 -12.84
C GLY A 364 -10.23 29.28 -14.24
N VAL A 365 -9.71 28.10 -14.65
CA VAL A 365 -10.01 27.48 -15.95
C VAL A 365 -11.43 26.92 -15.99
N LEU A 366 -11.89 26.36 -14.89
CA LEU A 366 -13.23 25.77 -14.75
C LEU A 366 -14.09 26.58 -13.76
N PRO A 367 -15.41 26.56 -13.91
CA PRO A 367 -16.30 27.19 -12.96
C PRO A 367 -16.21 26.53 -11.58
N ASN A 368 -16.24 27.36 -10.52
CA ASN A 368 -16.28 26.87 -9.17
C ASN A 368 -17.70 26.39 -8.84
N LEU A 369 -17.87 25.07 -8.76
CA LEU A 369 -19.12 24.46 -8.33
C LEU A 369 -19.02 24.15 -6.83
N THR A 370 -19.89 24.76 -6.01
CA THR A 370 -19.95 24.54 -4.55
C THR A 370 -20.02 23.05 -4.19
N ALA A 371 -20.78 22.28 -4.98
CA ALA A 371 -20.87 20.84 -4.83
C ALA A 371 -19.51 20.11 -5.01
N LEU A 372 -18.63 20.59 -5.92
CA LEU A 372 -17.31 20.02 -6.11
C LEU A 372 -16.38 20.32 -4.92
N ASN A 373 -16.48 21.51 -4.34
CA ASN A 373 -15.71 21.84 -3.13
C ASN A 373 -16.11 20.93 -1.95
N GLU A 374 -17.40 20.73 -1.74
CA GLU A 374 -17.89 19.79 -0.72
C GLU A 374 -17.42 18.37 -1.01
N LEU A 375 -17.58 17.90 -2.25
CA LEU A 375 -17.17 16.57 -2.66
C LEU A 375 -15.66 16.36 -2.52
N SER A 376 -14.84 17.40 -2.70
CA SER A 376 -13.38 17.36 -2.54
C SER A 376 -12.93 17.04 -1.10
N ILE A 377 -13.78 17.29 -0.15
CA ILE A 377 -13.52 17.01 1.26
C ILE A 377 -13.92 15.56 1.60
N TYR A 378 -15.13 15.17 1.20
CA TYR A 378 -15.69 13.88 1.60
C TYR A 378 -15.13 12.70 0.81
N LEU A 379 -14.95 12.85 -0.50
CA LEU A 379 -14.59 11.73 -1.37
C LEU A 379 -13.17 11.19 -1.11
N PRO A 380 -12.12 12.01 -0.95
CA PRO A 380 -10.82 11.49 -0.55
C PRO A 380 -10.82 10.88 0.86
N ALA A 381 -11.54 11.48 1.82
CA ALA A 381 -11.68 10.91 3.17
C ALA A 381 -12.35 9.53 3.12
N PHE A 382 -13.41 9.36 2.34
CA PHE A 382 -14.06 8.07 2.09
C PHE A 382 -13.10 7.07 1.40
N SER A 383 -12.28 7.55 0.47
CA SER A 383 -11.30 6.71 -0.24
C SER A 383 -10.24 6.15 0.69
N PHE A 384 -9.79 6.92 1.67
CA PHE A 384 -8.88 6.41 2.70
C PHE A 384 -9.52 5.29 3.52
N PHE A 385 -10.79 5.40 3.87
CA PHE A 385 -11.51 4.32 4.55
C PHE A 385 -11.58 3.05 3.66
N MET A 386 -11.93 3.21 2.40
CA MET A 386 -11.98 2.11 1.45
C MET A 386 -10.60 1.45 1.21
N PHE A 387 -9.52 2.22 1.21
CA PHE A 387 -8.16 1.66 1.18
C PHE A 387 -7.86 0.77 2.38
N GLY A 388 -8.36 1.14 3.56
CA GLY A 388 -8.25 0.30 4.74
C GLY A 388 -8.90 -1.07 4.54
N ILE A 389 -10.09 -1.10 3.95
CA ILE A 389 -10.79 -2.35 3.60
C ILE A 389 -9.98 -3.14 2.57
N LEU A 390 -9.52 -2.50 1.49
CA LEU A 390 -8.73 -3.17 0.45
C LEU A 390 -7.43 -3.77 1.00
N SER A 391 -6.73 -3.03 1.86
CA SER A 391 -5.53 -3.50 2.55
C SER A 391 -5.82 -4.68 3.49
N ALA A 392 -6.98 -4.66 4.18
CA ALA A 392 -7.41 -5.75 5.04
C ALA A 392 -7.71 -7.04 4.25
N LEU A 393 -8.41 -6.91 3.12
CA LEU A 393 -8.71 -8.02 2.22
C LEU A 393 -7.44 -8.65 1.64
N GLN A 394 -6.47 -7.82 1.25
CA GLN A 394 -5.18 -8.30 0.76
C GLN A 394 -4.42 -9.09 1.83
N LEU A 395 -4.38 -8.57 3.05
CA LEU A 395 -3.71 -9.23 4.16
C LEU A 395 -4.35 -10.57 4.48
N GLU A 396 -5.68 -10.65 4.46
CA GLU A 396 -6.42 -11.89 4.68
C GLU A 396 -6.15 -12.91 3.57
N GLN A 397 -6.02 -12.48 2.32
CA GLN A 397 -5.65 -13.37 1.22
C GLN A 397 -4.25 -13.94 1.41
N VAL A 398 -3.24 -13.10 1.72
CA VAL A 398 -1.87 -13.56 1.99
C VAL A 398 -1.83 -14.55 3.15
N ARG A 399 -2.61 -14.31 4.21
CA ARG A 399 -2.73 -15.21 5.35
C ARG A 399 -3.31 -16.57 4.94
N ARG A 400 -4.36 -16.60 4.13
CA ARG A 400 -4.97 -17.85 3.62
C ARG A 400 -3.99 -18.64 2.77
N ASP A 401 -3.27 -17.96 1.87
CA ASP A 401 -2.26 -18.58 1.01
C ASP A 401 -1.13 -19.21 1.85
N LEU A 402 -0.68 -18.52 2.90
CA LEU A 402 0.33 -19.02 3.81
C LEU A 402 -0.16 -20.26 4.59
N LEU A 403 -1.38 -20.19 5.15
CA LEU A 403 -1.98 -21.33 5.88
C LEU A 403 -2.18 -22.53 4.95
N GLY A 404 -2.64 -22.30 3.71
CA GLY A 404 -2.77 -23.34 2.70
C GLY A 404 -1.43 -24.02 2.37
N SER A 405 -0.38 -23.24 2.20
CA SER A 405 0.99 -23.75 1.98
C SER A 405 1.51 -24.57 3.17
N GLN A 406 1.27 -24.10 4.40
CA GLN A 406 1.64 -24.85 5.62
C GLN A 406 0.88 -26.17 5.72
N GLN A 407 -0.43 -26.17 5.47
CA GLN A 407 -1.25 -27.39 5.48
C GLN A 407 -0.77 -28.39 4.43
N GLN A 408 -0.42 -27.92 3.24
CA GLN A 408 0.11 -28.76 2.18
C GLN A 408 1.46 -29.37 2.57
N ALA A 409 2.35 -28.58 3.19
CA ALA A 409 3.63 -29.06 3.69
C ALA A 409 3.44 -30.15 4.78
N ILE A 410 2.53 -29.93 5.74
CA ILE A 410 2.18 -30.90 6.78
C ILE A 410 1.58 -32.18 6.14
N GLY A 411 0.66 -32.04 5.19
CA GLY A 411 0.07 -33.18 4.49
C GLY A 411 1.11 -34.00 3.71
N ASN A 412 2.06 -33.34 3.06
CA ASN A 412 3.18 -34.03 2.38
C ASN A 412 4.08 -34.79 3.38
N LEU A 413 4.38 -34.17 4.53
CA LEU A 413 5.16 -34.81 5.58
C LEU A 413 4.45 -36.05 6.15
N GLN A 414 3.14 -35.92 6.44
CA GLN A 414 2.33 -37.05 6.92
C GLN A 414 2.27 -38.18 5.89
N ARG A 415 2.12 -37.86 4.61
CA ARG A 415 2.13 -38.83 3.53
C ARG A 415 3.49 -39.55 3.43
N TYR A 416 4.58 -38.80 3.52
CA TYR A 416 5.93 -39.39 3.56
C TYR A 416 6.08 -40.35 4.75
N GLN A 417 5.71 -39.89 5.95
CA GLN A 417 5.78 -40.75 7.16
C GLN A 417 4.92 -42.01 7.03
N ALA A 418 3.73 -41.90 6.45
CA ALA A 418 2.86 -43.03 6.22
C ALA A 418 3.49 -44.03 5.22
N LEU A 419 4.05 -43.56 4.12
CA LEU A 419 4.74 -44.39 3.13
C LEU A 419 5.99 -45.07 3.75
N PHE A 420 6.78 -44.30 4.46
CA PHE A 420 8.00 -44.82 5.14
C PHE A 420 7.69 -45.89 6.17
N ASN A 421 6.70 -45.62 7.03
CA ASN A 421 6.34 -46.54 8.11
C ASN A 421 5.61 -47.82 7.63
N ASN A 422 4.84 -47.74 6.54
CA ASN A 422 4.06 -48.85 6.01
C ASN A 422 4.73 -49.57 4.82
N ALA A 423 5.94 -49.16 4.42
CA ALA A 423 6.69 -49.84 3.40
C ALA A 423 6.97 -51.29 3.83
N ALA A 424 6.81 -52.25 2.93
CA ALA A 424 7.07 -53.66 3.20
C ALA A 424 8.57 -53.91 3.36
N GLU A 425 9.38 -53.21 2.58
CA GLU A 425 10.83 -53.26 2.63
C GLU A 425 11.40 -52.50 3.85
N GLY A 426 12.53 -52.95 4.34
CA GLY A 426 13.28 -52.22 5.36
C GLY A 426 13.95 -51.00 4.79
N ILE A 427 13.56 -49.79 5.23
CA ILE A 427 14.17 -48.55 4.81
C ILE A 427 14.98 -47.98 5.97
N VAL A 428 16.24 -47.65 5.72
CA VAL A 428 17.12 -47.01 6.70
C VAL A 428 17.86 -45.85 6.05
N ARG A 429 17.95 -44.72 6.75
CA ARG A 429 18.71 -43.54 6.33
C ARG A 429 19.93 -43.36 7.22
N CYS A 430 21.09 -43.23 6.62
CA CYS A 430 22.37 -43.11 7.32
C CYS A 430 23.07 -41.80 6.88
N SER A 431 23.96 -41.30 7.74
CA SER A 431 24.99 -40.34 7.29
C SER A 431 25.99 -41.06 6.38
N ARG A 432 26.80 -40.30 5.65
CA ARG A 432 27.87 -40.83 4.78
C ARG A 432 28.88 -41.67 5.58
N ASP A 433 29.06 -41.36 6.88
CA ASP A 433 29.91 -42.13 7.80
C ASP A 433 29.26 -43.45 8.27
N GLY A 434 28.03 -43.74 7.85
CA GLY A 434 27.28 -44.93 8.18
C GLY A 434 26.50 -44.87 9.50
N ASN A 435 26.36 -43.73 10.15
CA ASN A 435 25.54 -43.61 11.35
C ASN A 435 24.05 -43.51 10.97
N ILE A 436 23.23 -44.36 11.55
CA ILE A 436 21.78 -44.43 11.29
C ILE A 436 21.12 -43.18 11.83
N ARG A 437 20.43 -42.44 10.96
CA ARG A 437 19.62 -41.27 11.30
C ARG A 437 18.14 -41.63 11.47
N GLU A 438 17.65 -42.57 10.66
CA GLU A 438 16.24 -42.97 10.66
C GLU A 438 16.10 -44.42 10.15
N ALA A 439 15.16 -45.18 10.69
CA ALA A 439 14.85 -46.54 10.23
C ALA A 439 13.34 -46.77 10.33
N ASN A 440 12.74 -47.36 9.28
CA ASN A 440 11.32 -47.68 9.29
C ASN A 440 11.01 -48.94 10.12
N PRO A 441 9.75 -49.14 10.53
CA PRO A 441 9.36 -50.31 11.30
C PRO A 441 9.70 -51.64 10.61
N SER A 442 9.70 -51.71 9.29
CA SER A 442 10.02 -52.92 8.54
C SER A 442 11.50 -53.27 8.63
N PHE A 443 12.41 -52.30 8.61
CA PHE A 443 13.82 -52.55 8.85
C PHE A 443 14.09 -53.06 10.28
N ILE A 444 13.39 -52.50 11.27
CA ILE A 444 13.49 -52.95 12.66
C ILE A 444 13.00 -54.40 12.81
N ARG A 445 11.87 -54.74 12.15
CA ARG A 445 11.34 -56.11 12.12
C ARG A 445 12.27 -57.09 11.39
N LEU A 446 12.86 -56.67 10.28
CA LEU A 446 13.86 -57.45 9.53
C LEU A 446 15.01 -57.92 10.45
N LEU A 447 15.44 -57.05 11.37
CA LEU A 447 16.46 -57.36 12.37
C LEU A 447 15.94 -58.19 13.56
N GLY A 448 14.69 -58.63 13.52
CA GLY A 448 14.06 -59.41 14.60
C GLY A 448 13.80 -58.61 15.89
N ARG A 449 13.83 -57.27 15.83
CA ARG A 449 13.63 -56.38 16.98
C ARG A 449 12.18 -55.91 17.04
N THR A 450 11.67 -55.61 18.23
CA THR A 450 10.38 -54.94 18.41
C THR A 450 10.56 -53.43 18.35
N THR A 451 9.60 -52.73 17.77
CA THR A 451 9.64 -51.28 17.53
C THR A 451 9.79 -50.47 18.83
N GLU A 452 9.31 -50.99 19.95
CA GLU A 452 9.36 -50.34 21.27
C GLU A 452 10.72 -50.39 21.96
N GLN A 453 11.60 -51.33 21.57
CA GLN A 453 12.86 -51.59 22.27
C GLN A 453 14.13 -51.17 21.52
N ALA A 454 14.01 -50.68 20.29
CA ALA A 454 15.18 -50.51 19.43
C ALA A 454 15.26 -49.12 18.83
N SER A 455 15.86 -48.16 19.53
CA SER A 455 16.43 -46.99 18.86
C SER A 455 17.69 -47.43 18.10
N LEU A 456 17.59 -47.57 16.79
CA LEU A 456 18.75 -47.78 15.91
C LEU A 456 19.47 -46.47 15.60
N VAL A 457 18.87 -45.35 15.95
CA VAL A 457 19.40 -44.01 15.67
C VAL A 457 20.72 -43.78 16.40
N GLY A 458 21.74 -43.36 15.67
CA GLY A 458 23.08 -43.13 16.18
C GLY A 458 23.98 -44.36 16.16
N LEU A 459 23.46 -45.59 15.91
CA LEU A 459 24.29 -46.76 15.74
C LEU A 459 24.96 -46.77 14.36
N PRO A 460 26.23 -47.22 14.26
CA PRO A 460 26.86 -47.41 12.98
C PRO A 460 26.25 -48.63 12.27
N ILE A 461 25.86 -48.46 11.01
CA ILE A 461 25.24 -49.54 10.21
C ILE A 461 26.19 -50.75 10.05
N GLN A 462 27.49 -50.52 10.13
CA GLN A 462 28.52 -51.58 10.13
C GLN A 462 28.42 -52.52 11.34
N SER A 463 27.69 -52.15 12.41
CA SER A 463 27.39 -53.06 13.53
C SER A 463 26.34 -54.12 13.16
N LEU A 464 25.58 -53.88 12.10
CA LEU A 464 24.50 -54.73 11.62
C LEU A 464 24.89 -55.49 10.34
N LEU A 465 25.79 -54.92 9.52
CA LEU A 465 26.31 -55.47 8.27
C LEU A 465 27.77 -55.83 8.41
N LYS A 466 28.28 -56.77 7.59
CA LYS A 466 29.74 -56.97 7.50
C LYS A 466 30.37 -55.67 6.94
N ALA A 467 31.35 -55.13 7.67
CA ALA A 467 32.00 -53.88 7.30
C ALA A 467 32.59 -53.91 5.88
N ALA A 468 33.07 -55.06 5.42
CA ALA A 468 33.59 -55.22 4.06
C ALA A 468 32.50 -55.00 2.99
N ASP A 469 31.30 -55.56 3.20
CA ASP A 469 30.19 -55.45 2.22
C ASP A 469 29.69 -54.01 2.14
N TRP A 470 29.52 -53.34 3.29
CA TRP A 470 29.13 -51.95 3.34
C TRP A 470 30.14 -51.03 2.64
N ASN A 471 31.42 -51.18 2.99
CA ASN A 471 32.47 -50.33 2.40
C ASN A 471 32.62 -50.57 0.89
N HIS A 472 32.44 -51.80 0.42
CA HIS A 472 32.46 -52.13 -0.98
C HIS A 472 31.32 -51.43 -1.75
N LEU A 473 30.10 -51.43 -1.21
CA LEU A 473 28.96 -50.71 -1.82
C LEU A 473 29.14 -49.20 -1.75
N LEU A 474 29.67 -48.70 -0.62
CA LEU A 474 29.89 -47.26 -0.43
C LEU A 474 30.93 -46.69 -1.38
N LEU A 475 32.00 -47.43 -1.69
CA LEU A 475 33.04 -47.01 -2.64
C LEU A 475 32.54 -46.90 -4.06
N GLN A 476 31.48 -47.58 -4.44
CA GLN A 476 30.85 -47.51 -5.74
C GLN A 476 29.84 -46.35 -5.83
N LEU A 477 29.37 -45.81 -4.69
CA LEU A 477 28.39 -44.74 -4.63
C LEU A 477 29.08 -43.40 -4.86
N SER A 478 28.67 -42.70 -5.90
CA SER A 478 29.21 -41.38 -6.30
C SER A 478 28.15 -40.52 -6.95
N ASP A 479 28.46 -39.25 -7.16
CA ASP A 479 27.54 -38.31 -7.85
C ASP A 479 27.23 -38.74 -9.29
N SER A 480 28.16 -39.48 -9.93
CA SER A 480 27.96 -40.06 -11.25
C SER A 480 27.18 -41.37 -11.22
N GLN A 481 27.18 -42.07 -10.10
CA GLN A 481 26.45 -43.32 -9.86
C GLN A 481 25.72 -43.22 -8.50
N PRO A 482 24.58 -42.54 -8.45
CA PRO A 482 23.88 -42.26 -7.18
C PRO A 482 23.13 -43.47 -6.61
N THR A 483 23.16 -44.62 -7.28
CA THR A 483 22.49 -45.86 -6.87
C THR A 483 23.42 -47.05 -7.04
N VAL A 484 23.56 -47.83 -5.99
CA VAL A 484 24.36 -49.06 -5.98
C VAL A 484 23.56 -50.16 -5.27
N CYS A 485 23.61 -51.37 -5.79
CA CYS A 485 22.89 -52.50 -5.22
C CYS A 485 23.83 -53.70 -5.01
N GLY A 486 23.56 -54.52 -4.02
CA GLY A 486 24.29 -55.74 -3.77
C GLY A 486 23.62 -56.65 -2.76
N GLU A 487 23.98 -57.95 -2.82
CA GLU A 487 23.57 -58.92 -1.82
C GLU A 487 24.58 -58.90 -0.69
N CYS A 488 24.11 -58.83 0.56
CA CYS A 488 24.96 -58.82 1.74
C CYS A 488 24.29 -59.57 2.89
N GLN A 489 25.10 -59.95 3.88
CA GLN A 489 24.60 -60.58 5.09
C GLN A 489 24.44 -59.58 6.22
N VAL A 490 23.23 -59.55 6.80
CA VAL A 490 22.89 -58.74 7.96
C VAL A 490 22.74 -59.71 9.18
N ARG A 491 23.15 -59.25 10.36
CA ARG A 491 22.92 -60.00 11.59
C ARG A 491 21.66 -59.52 12.29
N ASP A 492 20.78 -60.49 12.62
CA ASP A 492 19.63 -60.21 13.47
C ASP A 492 20.08 -59.96 14.94
N HIS A 493 19.12 -59.59 15.79
CA HIS A 493 19.40 -59.36 17.23
C HIS A 493 19.87 -60.57 17.97
N ARG A 494 19.68 -61.82 17.44
CA ARG A 494 20.11 -63.10 17.99
C ARG A 494 21.46 -63.58 17.43
N GLY A 495 22.05 -62.81 16.50
CA GLY A 495 23.30 -63.10 15.82
C GLY A 495 23.16 -64.00 14.59
N ASN A 496 21.93 -64.38 14.18
CA ASN A 496 21.71 -65.14 12.95
C ASN A 496 22.00 -64.32 11.73
N ALA A 497 22.58 -64.94 10.71
CA ALA A 497 22.85 -64.32 9.44
C ALA A 497 21.58 -64.35 8.55
N LEU A 498 21.12 -63.21 8.08
CA LEU A 498 20.05 -63.05 7.09
C LEU A 498 20.66 -62.55 5.80
N TRP A 499 20.21 -63.10 4.67
CA TRP A 499 20.57 -62.58 3.35
C TRP A 499 19.62 -61.42 2.96
N VAL A 500 20.19 -60.25 2.69
CA VAL A 500 19.45 -59.10 2.24
C VAL A 500 19.98 -58.57 0.90
N TYR A 501 19.06 -58.19 0.04
CA TYR A 501 19.39 -57.38 -1.13
C TYR A 501 19.30 -55.91 -0.72
N LEU A 502 20.44 -55.22 -0.72
CA LEU A 502 20.58 -53.84 -0.26
C LEU A 502 20.73 -52.92 -1.46
N SER A 503 19.84 -51.91 -1.58
CA SER A 503 19.91 -50.85 -2.56
C SER A 503 20.24 -49.53 -1.86
N LEU A 504 21.38 -48.92 -2.19
CA LEU A 504 21.84 -47.65 -1.64
C LEU A 504 21.56 -46.53 -2.59
N TYR A 505 21.00 -45.45 -2.06
CA TYR A 505 20.68 -44.22 -2.81
C TYR A 505 21.35 -43.03 -2.13
N LEU A 506 22.17 -42.26 -2.88
CA LEU A 506 22.70 -40.99 -2.42
C LEU A 506 21.61 -39.93 -2.51
N LEU A 507 21.27 -39.29 -1.39
CA LEU A 507 20.26 -38.25 -1.37
C LEU A 507 20.81 -36.91 -1.91
N PRO A 508 19.96 -35.98 -2.38
CA PRO A 508 20.39 -34.70 -2.98
C PRO A 508 21.20 -33.81 -2.04
N ASP A 509 21.10 -33.99 -0.72
CA ASP A 509 21.90 -33.29 0.29
C ASP A 509 23.36 -33.75 0.31
N GLN A 510 23.69 -34.84 -0.41
CA GLN A 510 25.02 -35.46 -0.55
C GLN A 510 25.65 -35.90 0.79
N ASP A 511 24.97 -35.72 1.91
CA ASP A 511 25.42 -36.09 3.27
C ASP A 511 24.64 -37.27 3.84
N SER A 512 23.59 -37.71 3.17
CA SER A 512 22.70 -38.79 3.59
C SER A 512 22.59 -39.87 2.52
N ILE A 513 22.58 -41.13 2.99
CA ILE A 513 22.38 -42.32 2.17
C ILE A 513 21.09 -42.98 2.64
N GLU A 514 20.19 -43.25 1.72
CA GLU A 514 19.02 -44.07 1.97
C GLU A 514 19.29 -45.50 1.48
N ALA A 515 19.10 -46.47 2.34
CA ALA A 515 19.27 -47.87 2.02
C ALA A 515 17.93 -48.60 2.12
N ILE A 516 17.57 -49.36 1.11
CA ILE A 516 16.40 -50.23 1.06
C ILE A 516 16.90 -51.65 1.15
N ALA A 517 16.43 -52.38 2.16
CA ALA A 517 16.80 -53.78 2.46
C ALA A 517 15.60 -54.69 2.21
N VAL A 518 15.79 -55.68 1.34
CA VAL A 518 14.81 -56.72 1.04
C VAL A 518 15.35 -58.06 1.52
N ASP A 519 14.59 -58.81 2.32
CA ASP A 519 14.96 -60.16 2.75
C ASP A 519 14.93 -61.11 1.54
N ILE A 520 16.08 -61.74 1.26
CA ILE A 520 16.25 -62.72 0.20
C ILE A 520 16.67 -64.06 0.75
N SER A 521 16.56 -64.29 2.06
CA SER A 521 17.01 -65.52 2.72
C SER A 521 16.29 -66.75 2.18
N GLU A 522 14.98 -66.67 1.93
CA GLU A 522 14.22 -67.76 1.33
C GLU A 522 14.68 -68.07 -0.11
N ARG A 523 14.98 -67.02 -0.87
CA ARG A 523 15.53 -67.18 -2.24
C ARG A 523 16.88 -67.86 -2.23
N HIS A 524 17.78 -67.48 -1.31
CA HIS A 524 19.08 -68.13 -1.11
C HIS A 524 18.95 -69.59 -0.68
N ALA A 525 18.10 -69.90 0.29
CA ALA A 525 17.84 -71.27 0.76
C ALA A 525 17.30 -72.16 -0.37
N HIS A 526 16.35 -71.64 -1.19
CA HIS A 526 15.87 -72.37 -2.35
C HIS A 526 16.97 -72.61 -3.38
N GLN A 527 17.84 -71.63 -3.63
CA GLN A 527 18.93 -71.76 -4.58
C GLN A 527 19.97 -72.77 -4.12
N GLU A 528 20.34 -72.75 -2.84
CA GLU A 528 21.20 -73.77 -2.22
C GLU A 528 20.60 -75.18 -2.28
N HIS A 529 19.29 -75.28 -2.00
CA HIS A 529 18.57 -76.55 -2.12
C HIS A 529 18.58 -77.05 -3.58
N LEU A 530 18.32 -76.21 -4.56
CA LEU A 530 18.39 -76.60 -5.97
C LEU A 530 19.81 -76.99 -6.39
N GLN A 531 20.84 -76.32 -5.89
CA GLN A 531 22.25 -76.69 -6.13
C GLN A 531 22.56 -78.03 -5.52
N THR A 532 22.05 -78.31 -4.27
CA THR A 532 22.22 -79.60 -3.62
C THR A 532 21.54 -80.70 -4.41
N LEU A 533 20.31 -80.52 -4.86
CA LEU A 533 19.59 -81.50 -5.69
C LEU A 533 20.28 -81.70 -7.08
N ALA A 534 20.91 -80.69 -7.61
CA ALA A 534 21.63 -80.75 -8.91
C ALA A 534 22.97 -81.52 -8.77
N SER A 535 23.59 -81.49 -7.59
CA SER A 535 24.91 -82.05 -7.33
C SER A 535 24.93 -83.35 -6.50
N HIS A 536 23.86 -83.61 -5.71
CA HIS A 536 23.79 -84.76 -4.80
C HIS A 536 22.54 -85.59 -5.09
N ASP A 537 22.64 -86.88 -4.76
CA ASP A 537 21.53 -87.83 -4.79
C ASP A 537 20.64 -87.62 -3.55
N SER A 538 19.32 -87.48 -3.75
CA SER A 538 18.38 -87.11 -2.72
C SER A 538 18.13 -88.22 -1.66
N LEU A 539 18.51 -89.46 -1.95
CA LEU A 539 18.30 -90.56 -1.02
C LEU A 539 19.53 -90.81 -0.16
N THR A 540 20.72 -90.69 -0.74
CA THR A 540 21.98 -91.04 -0.06
C THR A 540 22.76 -89.84 0.46
N GLY A 541 22.46 -88.64 -0.02
CA GLY A 541 23.18 -87.35 0.27
C GLY A 541 24.60 -87.33 -0.32
N LEU A 542 24.99 -88.33 -1.12
CA LEU A 542 26.25 -88.34 -1.84
C LEU A 542 26.16 -87.57 -3.20
N LEU A 543 27.31 -87.32 -3.77
CA LEU A 543 27.34 -86.73 -5.11
C LEU A 543 26.54 -87.61 -6.09
N ASN A 544 25.65 -86.98 -6.87
CA ASN A 544 24.93 -87.71 -7.91
C ASN A 544 25.89 -88.07 -9.06
N ARG A 545 25.46 -89.02 -9.87
CA ARG A 545 26.26 -89.54 -10.98
C ARG A 545 26.82 -88.41 -11.88
N ARG A 546 26.02 -87.41 -12.18
CA ARG A 546 26.41 -86.30 -13.07
C ARG A 546 27.51 -85.46 -12.45
N GLU A 547 27.45 -85.14 -11.20
CA GLU A 547 28.45 -84.30 -10.51
C GLU A 547 29.73 -85.09 -10.25
N LEU A 548 29.64 -86.38 -9.97
CA LEU A 548 30.76 -87.24 -9.86
C LEU A 548 31.52 -87.37 -11.19
N GLU A 549 30.79 -87.56 -12.30
CA GLU A 549 31.37 -87.55 -13.67
C GLU A 549 32.08 -86.26 -14.00
N ARG A 550 31.47 -85.08 -13.68
CA ARG A 550 32.07 -83.75 -13.88
C ARG A 550 33.39 -83.61 -13.05
N LEU A 551 33.38 -83.94 -11.77
CA LEU A 551 34.55 -83.83 -10.92
C LEU A 551 35.67 -84.82 -11.31
N LEU A 552 35.31 -86.01 -11.79
CA LEU A 552 36.25 -86.94 -12.35
C LEU A 552 36.94 -86.40 -13.62
N GLN A 553 36.16 -85.82 -14.53
CA GLN A 553 36.71 -85.21 -15.73
C GLN A 553 37.62 -83.99 -15.40
N GLU A 554 37.23 -83.19 -14.42
CA GLU A 554 38.01 -82.03 -13.97
C GLU A 554 39.34 -82.51 -13.31
N SER A 555 39.29 -83.54 -12.47
CA SER A 555 40.46 -84.08 -11.85
C SER A 555 41.42 -84.80 -12.84
N LEU A 556 40.87 -85.40 -13.89
CA LEU A 556 41.65 -86.05 -14.93
C LEU A 556 42.27 -85.08 -15.93
N SER A 557 41.69 -83.87 -16.08
CA SER A 557 42.20 -82.79 -16.95
C SER A 557 43.40 -82.07 -16.34
N HIS A 558 43.64 -82.20 -14.99
CA HIS A 558 44.78 -81.56 -14.36
C HIS A 558 45.95 -82.53 -14.21
N PRO A 559 47.12 -82.31 -14.86
CA PRO A 559 48.22 -83.20 -14.94
C PRO A 559 48.79 -83.66 -13.57
N GLU A 560 48.77 -82.75 -12.58
CA GLU A 560 49.28 -83.02 -11.24
C GLU A 560 48.33 -83.89 -10.40
N ARG A 561 47.02 -83.68 -10.51
CA ARG A 561 45.99 -84.42 -9.80
C ARG A 561 45.79 -85.83 -10.35
N ARG A 562 46.02 -86.04 -11.65
CA ARG A 562 45.92 -87.34 -12.32
C ARG A 562 46.86 -88.38 -11.79
N ARG A 563 48.03 -88.09 -11.23
CA ARG A 563 49.03 -89.04 -10.70
C ARG A 563 48.62 -89.68 -9.38
N TYR A 564 47.67 -89.12 -8.65
CA TYR A 564 47.31 -89.59 -7.30
C TYR A 564 45.79 -89.81 -7.14
N SER A 565 45.04 -89.93 -8.25
CA SER A 565 43.59 -90.19 -8.18
C SER A 565 43.35 -91.69 -8.35
N HIS A 566 42.62 -92.29 -7.40
CA HIS A 566 42.12 -93.67 -7.46
C HIS A 566 40.59 -93.62 -7.48
N LEU A 567 39.96 -94.35 -8.42
CA LEU A 567 38.53 -94.59 -8.46
C LEU A 567 38.23 -96.00 -8.04
N LEU A 568 37.48 -96.16 -6.98
CA LEU A 568 36.97 -97.48 -6.53
C LEU A 568 35.49 -97.58 -6.96
N TYR A 569 35.21 -98.53 -7.82
CA TYR A 569 33.87 -98.87 -8.23
C TYR A 569 33.40 -100.12 -7.55
N LEU A 570 32.28 -100.02 -6.77
CA LEU A 570 31.69 -101.13 -6.04
C LEU A 570 30.30 -101.38 -6.62
N ASP A 571 30.02 -102.66 -6.91
CA ASP A 571 28.69 -103.08 -7.29
C ASP A 571 28.23 -104.12 -6.28
N LEU A 572 26.96 -104.08 -5.89
CA LEU A 572 26.34 -105.02 -4.98
C LEU A 572 25.55 -106.03 -5.81
N ASP A 573 26.08 -107.25 -5.88
CA ASP A 573 25.38 -108.35 -6.54
C ASP A 573 24.03 -108.62 -5.88
N GLN A 574 22.98 -108.72 -6.66
CA GLN A 574 21.60 -108.99 -6.26
C GLN A 574 20.88 -107.92 -5.43
N PHE A 575 21.31 -106.64 -5.50
CA PHE A 575 20.57 -105.50 -4.91
C PHE A 575 19.42 -105.05 -5.86
N LYS A 576 18.20 -105.42 -5.45
CA LYS A 576 16.95 -104.90 -6.07
C LYS A 576 16.21 -104.06 -5.10
#